data_e621a5673d3abc8128087f9ad06b1e0e
#
_entry.id   e621a5673d3abc8128087f9ad06b1e0e
#
_cell.length_a   1.000
_cell.length_b   1.000
_cell.length_c   1.000
_cell.angle_alpha   90.00
_cell.angle_beta   90.00
_cell.angle_gamma   90.00
#
_symmetry.space_group_name_H-M   'P 1'
#
loop_
_entity.id
_entity.type
_entity.pdbx_description
1 polymer ?
#
loop_
_entity_poly.entity_id
_entity_poly.type
_entity_poly.pdbx_seq_one_letter_code
_entity_poly.pdbx_strand_id
1 'polypeptide(L)'
;MSEEFRCPHIETCPNVLQACERKVKAEMQVSVLQGRIDAYEQDMADYAAKRDLMNALYAAGVAMRKAQKAYFKERTNPNLYAAKDAEDRFDRALRACAASVKPTQPNLI
;
A
#
# COMPACT_ATOMS: atom_id res chain seq x y z
N MET A 1 17.12 -36.81 3.37
CA MET A 1 16.53 -37.81 4.21
C MET A 1 16.19 -37.26 5.55
N SER A 2 15.01 -37.52 5.96
CA SER A 2 14.57 -37.01 7.25
C SER A 2 15.33 -37.63 8.38
N GLU A 3 15.94 -38.76 8.14
CA GLU A 3 16.71 -39.43 9.17
C GLU A 3 17.94 -38.68 9.58
N GLU A 4 18.28 -37.65 8.84
CA GLU A 4 19.43 -36.85 9.22
C GLU A 4 19.26 -36.27 10.60
N PHE A 5 18.04 -35.99 10.98
CA PHE A 5 17.79 -35.43 12.28
C PHE A 5 17.47 -36.45 13.32
N ARG A 6 17.32 -37.67 12.90
CA ARG A 6 17.20 -38.70 13.89
C ARG A 6 18.55 -38.92 14.45
N CYS A 7 18.71 -38.69 15.65
CA CYS A 7 19.98 -38.92 16.28
C CYS A 7 19.94 -40.28 16.90
N PRO A 8 20.55 -41.26 16.28
CA PRO A 8 20.58 -42.58 16.91
C PRO A 8 21.30 -42.54 18.22
N HIS A 9 22.13 -41.53 18.43
CA HIS A 9 22.87 -41.41 19.66
C HIS A 9 22.41 -40.27 20.52
N ILE A 10 21.17 -39.92 20.42
CA ILE A 10 20.62 -38.75 21.11
C ILE A 10 20.81 -38.84 22.61
N GLU A 11 20.77 -40.06 23.15
CA GLU A 11 20.90 -40.24 24.58
C GLU A 11 22.33 -40.10 25.04
N THR A 12 23.27 -40.31 24.15
CA THR A 12 24.68 -40.28 24.50
C THR A 12 25.39 -39.05 24.00
N CYS A 13 24.68 -38.20 23.24
CA CYS A 13 25.28 -37.04 22.62
C CYS A 13 24.43 -35.82 22.85
N PRO A 14 24.56 -35.12 23.97
CA PRO A 14 23.73 -33.96 24.28
C PRO A 14 23.92 -32.82 23.31
N ASN A 15 25.05 -32.73 22.62
CA ASN A 15 25.27 -31.69 21.63
C ASN A 15 24.30 -31.78 20.46
N VAL A 16 23.82 -32.96 20.17
CA VAL A 16 22.88 -33.17 19.09
C VAL A 16 21.55 -32.55 19.40
N LEU A 17 21.11 -32.63 20.66
CA LEU A 17 19.88 -31.94 21.06
C LEU A 17 19.99 -30.45 20.87
N GLN A 18 21.13 -29.87 21.25
CA GLN A 18 21.35 -28.45 21.07
C GLN A 18 21.31 -28.06 19.59
N ALA A 19 21.89 -28.90 18.73
CA ALA A 19 21.85 -28.64 17.30
C ALA A 19 20.44 -28.67 16.76
N CYS A 20 19.61 -29.60 17.23
CA CYS A 20 18.20 -29.65 16.82
C CYS A 20 17.44 -28.44 17.31
N GLU A 21 17.67 -28.01 18.54
CA GLU A 21 17.03 -26.82 19.07
C GLU A 21 17.42 -25.57 18.27
N ARG A 22 18.70 -25.46 17.91
CA ARG A 22 19.15 -24.33 17.10
C ARG A 22 18.48 -24.32 15.74
N LYS A 23 18.30 -25.47 15.15
CA LYS A 23 17.63 -25.55 13.85
C LYS A 23 16.19 -25.08 13.94
N VAL A 24 15.48 -25.54 14.96
CA VAL A 24 14.08 -25.13 15.15
C VAL A 24 14.00 -23.61 15.35
N LYS A 25 14.88 -23.06 16.17
CA LYS A 25 14.90 -21.61 16.39
C LYS A 25 15.19 -20.85 15.11
N ALA A 26 16.14 -21.34 14.31
CA ALA A 26 16.48 -20.70 13.05
C ALA A 26 15.30 -20.72 12.08
N GLU A 27 14.59 -21.83 12.01
CA GLU A 27 13.42 -21.93 11.16
C GLU A 27 12.31 -20.97 11.61
N MET A 28 12.13 -20.86 12.91
CA MET A 28 11.14 -19.91 13.44
C MET A 28 11.53 -18.47 13.13
N GLN A 29 12.80 -18.13 13.22
CA GLN A 29 13.27 -16.80 12.90
C GLN A 29 13.07 -16.49 11.43
N VAL A 30 13.32 -17.44 10.55
CA VAL A 30 13.11 -17.26 9.11
C VAL A 30 11.63 -17.01 8.84
N SER A 31 10.75 -17.75 9.49
CA SER A 31 9.31 -17.58 9.31
C SER A 31 8.86 -16.18 9.75
N VAL A 32 9.37 -15.71 10.89
CA VAL A 32 9.04 -14.38 11.39
C VAL A 32 9.54 -13.31 10.44
N LEU A 33 10.75 -13.45 9.93
CA LEU A 33 11.31 -12.49 9.00
C LEU A 33 10.55 -12.47 7.69
N GLN A 34 10.13 -13.64 7.20
CA GLN A 34 9.31 -13.71 6.00
C GLN A 34 7.99 -12.97 6.18
N GLY A 35 7.36 -13.13 7.32
CA GLY A 35 6.14 -12.41 7.63
C GLY A 35 6.35 -10.90 7.63
N ARG A 36 7.48 -10.43 8.15
CA ARG A 36 7.80 -9.01 8.14
C ARG A 36 8.02 -8.48 6.72
N ILE A 37 8.68 -9.27 5.89
CA ILE A 37 8.90 -8.89 4.49
C ILE A 37 7.56 -8.79 3.78
N ASP A 38 6.68 -9.76 3.97
CA ASP A 38 5.37 -9.75 3.32
C ASP A 38 4.56 -8.53 3.74
N ALA A 39 4.56 -8.19 5.02
CA ALA A 39 3.85 -7.02 5.52
C ALA A 39 4.43 -5.73 4.94
N TYR A 40 5.74 -5.65 4.86
CA TYR A 40 6.41 -4.48 4.31
C TYR A 40 6.08 -4.30 2.83
N GLU A 41 6.08 -5.39 2.07
CA GLU A 41 5.72 -5.34 0.66
C GLU A 41 4.28 -4.90 0.47
N GLN A 42 3.37 -5.36 1.33
CA GLN A 42 1.97 -4.92 1.27
C GLN A 42 1.84 -3.43 1.57
N ASP A 43 2.56 -2.94 2.58
CA ASP A 43 2.55 -1.52 2.92
C ASP A 43 3.07 -0.67 1.76
N MET A 44 4.10 -1.14 1.08
CA MET A 44 4.65 -0.42 -0.07
C MET A 44 3.67 -0.38 -1.22
N ALA A 45 2.94 -1.48 -1.46
CA ALA A 45 1.92 -1.52 -2.49
C ALA A 45 0.77 -0.56 -2.17
N ASP A 46 0.34 -0.52 -0.91
CA ASP A 46 -0.71 0.40 -0.47
C ASP A 46 -0.27 1.85 -0.63
N TYR A 47 0.97 2.14 -0.27
CA TYR A 47 1.53 3.48 -0.42
C TYR A 47 1.54 3.91 -1.88
N ALA A 48 1.97 3.01 -2.78
CA ALA A 48 2.02 3.32 -4.20
C ALA A 48 0.62 3.60 -4.76
N ALA A 49 -0.37 2.83 -4.35
CA ALA A 49 -1.75 3.03 -4.78
C ALA A 49 -2.28 4.40 -4.32
N LYS A 50 -2.00 4.76 -3.07
CA LYS A 50 -2.42 6.07 -2.55
C LYS A 50 -1.71 7.21 -3.25
N ARG A 51 -0.43 7.03 -3.53
CA ARG A 51 0.34 8.04 -4.27
C ARG A 51 -0.25 8.26 -5.65
N ASP A 52 -0.63 7.18 -6.34
CA ASP A 52 -1.22 7.28 -7.67
C ASP A 52 -2.56 8.02 -7.63
N LEU A 53 -3.37 7.74 -6.63
CA LEU A 53 -4.64 8.46 -6.45
C LEU A 53 -4.41 9.95 -6.20
N MET A 54 -3.42 10.29 -5.39
CA MET A 54 -3.12 11.69 -5.11
C MET A 54 -2.57 12.39 -6.35
N ASN A 55 -1.75 11.71 -7.14
CA ASN A 55 -1.24 12.25 -8.38
C ASN A 55 -2.37 12.51 -9.37
N ALA A 56 -3.33 11.60 -9.45
CA ALA A 56 -4.50 11.77 -10.31
C ALA A 56 -5.35 12.96 -9.85
N LEU A 57 -5.51 13.11 -8.55
CA LEU A 57 -6.25 14.24 -7.98
C LEU A 57 -5.55 15.56 -8.31
N TYR A 58 -4.25 15.62 -8.16
CA TYR A 58 -3.47 16.80 -8.48
C TYR A 58 -3.63 17.16 -9.95
N ALA A 59 -3.47 16.19 -10.83
CA ALA A 59 -3.60 16.43 -12.28
C ALA A 59 -5.00 16.90 -12.64
N ALA A 60 -6.02 16.30 -12.05
CA ALA A 60 -7.40 16.71 -12.28
C ALA A 60 -7.63 18.13 -11.78
N GLY A 61 -7.05 18.50 -10.64
CA GLY A 61 -7.16 19.86 -10.12
C GLY A 61 -6.50 20.88 -11.01
N VAL A 62 -5.34 20.59 -11.54
CA VAL A 62 -4.65 21.48 -12.46
C VAL A 62 -5.48 21.65 -13.73
N ALA A 63 -6.01 20.57 -14.28
CA ALA A 63 -6.83 20.62 -15.48
C ALA A 63 -8.12 21.43 -15.23
N MET A 64 -8.76 21.22 -14.08
CA MET A 64 -9.95 21.95 -13.71
C MET A 64 -9.68 23.46 -13.64
N ARG A 65 -8.62 23.83 -12.96
CA ARG A 65 -8.28 25.23 -12.80
C ARG A 65 -7.97 25.88 -14.15
N LYS A 66 -7.27 25.16 -15.00
CA LYS A 66 -6.94 25.65 -16.34
C LYS A 66 -8.22 25.87 -17.16
N ALA A 67 -9.13 24.92 -17.12
CA ALA A 67 -10.39 25.02 -17.85
C ALA A 67 -11.25 26.17 -17.33
N GLN A 68 -11.29 26.38 -16.01
CA GLN A 68 -12.01 27.49 -15.42
C GLN A 68 -11.45 28.83 -15.87
N LYS A 69 -10.12 28.95 -15.87
CA LYS A 69 -9.50 30.19 -16.33
C LYS A 69 -9.79 30.46 -17.80
N ALA A 70 -9.79 29.42 -18.62
CA ALA A 70 -10.10 29.56 -20.03
C ALA A 70 -11.52 30.05 -20.22
N TYR A 71 -12.46 29.52 -19.43
CA TYR A 71 -13.85 29.96 -19.50
C TYR A 71 -14.00 31.42 -19.06
N PHE A 72 -13.33 31.82 -18.00
CA PHE A 72 -13.41 33.22 -17.53
C PHE A 72 -12.79 34.18 -18.53
N LYS A 73 -11.79 33.74 -19.26
CA LYS A 73 -11.16 34.55 -20.27
C LYS A 73 -12.06 34.67 -21.51
N GLU A 74 -12.70 33.59 -21.89
CA GLU A 74 -13.53 33.52 -23.09
C GLU A 74 -14.77 32.67 -22.76
N ARG A 75 -15.89 33.34 -22.52
CA ARG A 75 -17.10 32.67 -22.05
C ARG A 75 -17.90 32.10 -23.22
N THR A 76 -17.41 31.04 -23.78
CA THR A 76 -18.08 30.31 -24.85
C THR A 76 -18.68 29.03 -24.29
N ASN A 77 -19.67 28.47 -25.00
CA ASN A 77 -20.26 27.19 -24.59
C ASN A 77 -19.23 26.05 -24.55
N PRO A 78 -18.33 25.90 -25.53
CA PRO A 78 -17.32 24.87 -25.43
C PRO A 78 -16.44 25.02 -24.21
N ASN A 79 -16.07 26.25 -23.83
CA ASN A 79 -15.25 26.46 -22.65
C ASN A 79 -16.02 26.15 -21.37
N LEU A 80 -17.30 26.45 -21.35
CA LEU A 80 -18.16 26.13 -20.21
C LEU A 80 -18.27 24.63 -20.05
N TYR A 81 -18.51 23.90 -21.11
CA TYR A 81 -18.59 22.43 -21.03
C TYR A 81 -17.27 21.81 -20.62
N ALA A 82 -16.17 22.36 -21.12
CA ALA A 82 -14.85 21.88 -20.74
C ALA A 82 -14.59 22.10 -19.25
N ALA A 83 -14.99 23.25 -18.72
CA ALA A 83 -14.83 23.53 -17.29
C ALA A 83 -15.68 22.59 -16.45
N LYS A 84 -16.95 22.37 -16.84
CA LYS A 84 -17.83 21.46 -16.10
C LYS A 84 -17.30 20.02 -16.14
N ASP A 85 -16.82 19.58 -17.28
CA ASP A 85 -16.25 18.23 -17.41
C ASP A 85 -15.02 18.09 -16.53
N ALA A 86 -14.17 19.10 -16.51
CA ALA A 86 -12.98 19.07 -15.66
C ALA A 86 -13.34 19.06 -14.17
N GLU A 87 -14.39 19.80 -13.79
CA GLU A 87 -14.90 19.78 -12.41
C GLU A 87 -15.42 18.41 -12.03
N ASP A 88 -16.15 17.76 -12.93
CA ASP A 88 -16.65 16.41 -12.66
C ASP A 88 -15.52 15.41 -12.50
N ARG A 89 -14.48 15.52 -13.30
CA ARG A 89 -13.31 14.66 -13.20
C ARG A 89 -12.60 14.88 -11.86
N PHE A 90 -12.49 16.12 -11.45
CA PHE A 90 -11.88 16.45 -10.16
C PHE A 90 -12.70 15.85 -9.03
N ASP A 91 -14.01 15.99 -9.07
CA ASP A 91 -14.90 15.44 -8.05
C ASP A 91 -14.76 13.91 -7.97
N ARG A 92 -14.64 13.25 -9.12
CA ARG A 92 -14.45 11.79 -9.13
C ARG A 92 -13.12 11.40 -8.51
N ALA A 93 -12.07 12.14 -8.85
CA ALA A 93 -10.75 11.87 -8.27
C ALA A 93 -10.76 12.13 -6.77
N LEU A 94 -11.45 13.16 -6.34
CA LEU A 94 -11.57 13.48 -4.92
C LEU A 94 -12.30 12.38 -4.17
N ARG A 95 -13.40 11.86 -4.75
CA ARG A 95 -14.14 10.76 -4.14
C ARG A 95 -13.30 9.48 -4.07
N ALA A 96 -12.51 9.22 -5.10
CA ALA A 96 -11.62 8.05 -5.09
C ALA A 96 -10.58 8.15 -3.99
N CYS A 97 -10.02 9.34 -3.79
CA CYS A 97 -9.07 9.56 -2.70
C CYS A 97 -9.75 9.40 -1.34
N ALA A 98 -10.93 9.97 -1.19
CA ALA A 98 -11.67 9.87 0.07
C ALA A 98 -12.03 8.43 0.40
N ALA A 99 -12.39 7.63 -0.59
CA ALA A 99 -12.72 6.24 -0.39
C ALA A 99 -11.52 5.41 0.03
N SER A 100 -10.31 5.83 -0.35
CA SER A 100 -9.10 5.10 0.00
C SER A 100 -8.62 5.40 1.41
N VAL A 101 -9.11 6.46 2.03
CA VAL A 101 -8.70 6.85 3.37
C VAL A 101 -9.62 6.19 4.37
N LYS A 102 -9.05 5.35 5.25
CA LYS A 102 -9.84 4.74 6.31
C LYS A 102 -9.96 5.72 7.47
N PRO A 103 -11.14 5.94 7.98
CA PRO A 103 -11.30 6.79 9.14
C PRO A 103 -10.66 6.13 10.35
N THR A 104 -9.56 6.72 10.81
CA THR A 104 -8.85 6.16 11.95
C THR A 104 -9.32 6.76 13.25
N GLN A 105 -9.86 7.93 13.20
CA GLN A 105 -10.25 8.66 14.40
C GLN A 105 -11.58 9.31 14.17
N PRO A 106 -12.65 8.53 14.23
CA PRO A 106 -13.96 9.08 13.90
C PRO A 106 -14.41 10.18 14.83
N ASN A 107 -13.89 10.20 16.01
CA ASN A 107 -14.31 11.22 16.95
C ASN A 107 -13.26 12.20 17.23
N LEU A 108 -12.62 12.65 16.28
CA LEU A 108 -11.57 13.57 16.43
C LEU A 108 -12.06 14.94 16.78
N ILE A 109 -13.02 15.11 17.35
CA ILE A 109 -13.57 16.43 17.63
C ILE A 109 -13.20 16.85 19.00
#